data_c7eaa94725da5b175016f69157d8bd35
#
_entry.id   c7eaa94725da5b175016f69157d8bd35
#
_cell.length_a   1.000
_cell.length_b   1.000
_cell.length_c   1.000
_cell.angle_alpha   90.00
_cell.angle_beta   90.00
_cell.angle_gamma   90.00
#
_symmetry.space_group_name_H-M   'P 1'
#
loop_
_entity.id
_entity.type
_entity.pdbx_description
1 polymer ?
#
loop_
_entity_poly.entity_id
_entity_poly.type
_entity_poly.pdbx_seq_one_letter_code
_entity_poly.pdbx_strand_id
1 'polypeptide(L)'
;MRKWIYVCLFVVLTLPCSAFALEIVDAAITSDISERSPVDSLNTVKKPVEQLFCFTHVTGAGDDTWITHVWYHEGKEMARVRLPVSSSNWRTWSSKKILPQWDGQWQVHILDAQGKARLIVPFMVK
;
A
#
# COMPACT_ATOMS: atom_id res chain seq x y z
N MET A 1 -5.11 63.98 19.53
CA MET A 1 -5.80 63.09 18.63
C MET A 1 -5.23 61.69 18.82
N ARG A 2 -6.04 60.80 19.35
CA ARG A 2 -5.65 59.41 19.47
C ARG A 2 -6.06 58.64 18.23
N LYS A 3 -5.08 58.18 17.45
CA LYS A 3 -5.34 57.27 16.37
C LYS A 3 -5.46 55.86 16.96
N TRP A 4 -6.66 55.31 16.93
CA TRP A 4 -6.87 53.92 17.28
C TRP A 4 -6.53 53.06 16.07
N ILE A 5 -5.44 52.33 16.16
CA ILE A 5 -5.12 51.33 15.15
C ILE A 5 -5.84 50.06 15.57
N TYR A 6 -6.94 49.75 14.89
CA TYR A 6 -7.60 48.46 15.05
C TYR A 6 -6.76 47.45 14.26
N VAL A 7 -5.95 46.70 14.99
CA VAL A 7 -5.30 45.50 14.41
C VAL A 7 -6.39 44.45 14.36
N CYS A 8 -7.01 44.28 13.20
CA CYS A 8 -7.82 43.08 12.95
C CYS A 8 -6.88 41.90 12.89
N LEU A 9 -6.79 41.17 14.00
CA LEU A 9 -6.13 39.89 14.02
C LEU A 9 -7.02 38.91 13.26
N PHE A 10 -6.73 38.70 11.97
CA PHE A 10 -7.34 37.61 11.22
C PHE A 10 -6.75 36.30 11.75
N VAL A 11 -7.45 35.67 12.68
CA VAL A 11 -7.19 34.28 13.03
C VAL A 11 -7.70 33.45 11.86
N VAL A 12 -6.83 33.14 10.93
CA VAL A 12 -7.11 32.12 9.93
C VAL A 12 -7.14 30.80 10.67
N LEU A 13 -8.33 30.36 11.10
CA LEU A 13 -8.52 28.99 11.52
C LEU A 13 -8.36 28.12 10.27
N THR A 14 -7.16 27.63 10.07
CA THR A 14 -6.95 26.50 9.16
C THR A 14 -7.54 25.28 9.86
N LEU A 15 -8.81 24.98 9.56
CA LEU A 15 -9.37 23.69 9.90
C LEU A 15 -8.48 22.64 9.22
N PRO A 16 -7.93 21.68 9.96
CA PRO A 16 -7.27 20.58 9.30
C PRO A 16 -8.30 19.93 8.39
N CYS A 17 -8.06 19.99 7.08
CA CYS A 17 -8.80 19.18 6.15
C CYS A 17 -8.53 17.74 6.59
N SER A 18 -9.52 17.09 7.22
CA SER A 18 -9.45 15.66 7.49
C SER A 18 -9.56 14.97 6.12
N ALA A 19 -8.43 14.93 5.41
CA ALA A 19 -8.30 14.02 4.29
C ALA A 19 -8.61 12.64 4.84
N PHE A 20 -9.64 11.98 4.29
CA PHE A 20 -9.92 10.59 4.62
C PHE A 20 -8.65 9.80 4.36
N ALA A 21 -7.92 9.49 5.43
CA ALA A 21 -6.69 8.73 5.34
C ALA A 21 -7.06 7.29 4.99
N LEU A 22 -6.64 6.87 3.82
CA LEU A 22 -6.69 5.49 3.42
C LEU A 22 -5.89 4.66 4.43
N GLU A 23 -6.48 3.60 4.97
CA GLU A 23 -5.84 2.68 5.89
C GLU A 23 -5.65 1.32 5.25
N ILE A 24 -4.47 0.74 5.45
CA ILE A 24 -4.20 -0.65 5.11
C ILE A 24 -4.45 -1.47 6.35
N VAL A 25 -5.56 -2.21 6.36
CA VAL A 25 -5.99 -2.99 7.53
C VAL A 25 -5.47 -4.41 7.50
N ASP A 26 -5.09 -4.91 6.33
CA ASP A 26 -4.47 -6.22 6.18
C ASP A 26 -3.65 -6.27 4.89
N ALA A 27 -2.54 -6.99 4.93
CA ALA A 27 -1.72 -7.30 3.76
C ALA A 27 -0.99 -8.61 3.98
N ALA A 28 -0.84 -9.39 2.93
CA ALA A 28 -0.16 -10.68 3.00
C ALA A 28 0.47 -11.06 1.67
N ILE A 29 1.63 -11.70 1.74
CA ILE A 29 2.16 -12.48 0.64
C ILE A 29 1.49 -13.86 0.71
N THR A 30 0.92 -14.30 -0.37
CA THR A 30 0.14 -15.53 -0.42
C THR A 30 0.43 -16.32 -1.70
N SER A 31 0.22 -17.62 -1.62
CA SER A 31 0.38 -18.51 -2.77
C SER A 31 -0.80 -18.43 -3.73
N ASP A 32 -1.97 -17.99 -3.27
CA ASP A 32 -3.16 -17.86 -4.11
C ASP A 32 -4.20 -16.96 -3.44
N ILE A 33 -5.15 -16.52 -4.24
CA ILE A 33 -6.32 -15.75 -3.81
C ILE A 33 -7.57 -16.60 -4.06
N SER A 34 -8.40 -16.74 -3.04
CA SER A 34 -9.68 -17.45 -3.14
C SER A 34 -10.76 -16.64 -2.44
N GLU A 35 -11.90 -16.44 -3.10
CA GLU A 35 -13.01 -15.66 -2.57
C GLU A 35 -12.59 -14.28 -2.08
N ARG A 36 -11.70 -13.61 -2.85
CA ARG A 36 -11.13 -12.28 -2.57
C ARG A 36 -10.33 -12.22 -1.27
N SER A 37 -9.78 -13.34 -0.84
CA SER A 37 -8.97 -13.45 0.37
C SER A 37 -7.70 -14.25 0.11
N PRO A 38 -6.60 -13.97 0.83
CA PRO A 38 -5.40 -14.80 0.72
C PRO A 38 -5.66 -16.17 1.33
N VAL A 39 -5.17 -17.22 0.66
CA VAL A 39 -5.31 -18.60 1.17
C VAL A 39 -4.31 -18.91 2.27
N ASP A 40 -3.22 -18.16 2.34
CA ASP A 40 -2.18 -18.27 3.38
C ASP A 40 -1.52 -16.90 3.59
N SER A 41 -0.59 -16.84 4.53
CA SER A 41 0.25 -15.65 4.77
C SER A 41 1.68 -16.12 4.97
N LEU A 42 2.55 -15.79 4.02
CA LEU A 42 3.87 -16.35 3.92
C LEU A 42 4.95 -15.33 4.29
N ASN A 43 5.82 -15.69 5.24
CA ASN A 43 7.05 -14.97 5.55
C ASN A 43 8.25 -15.61 4.84
N THR A 44 8.22 -16.91 4.71
CA THR A 44 9.21 -17.71 3.99
C THR A 44 8.49 -18.55 2.95
N VAL A 45 8.98 -18.47 1.73
CA VAL A 45 8.46 -19.23 0.60
C VAL A 45 9.50 -20.24 0.18
N LYS A 46 9.12 -21.51 0.22
CA LYS A 46 10.01 -22.61 -0.21
C LYS A 46 9.93 -22.80 -1.71
N LYS A 47 11.08 -22.94 -2.33
CA LYS A 47 11.15 -23.33 -3.75
C LYS A 47 10.76 -24.80 -3.94
N PRO A 48 10.17 -25.20 -5.08
CA PRO A 48 9.87 -24.34 -6.23
C PRO A 48 8.66 -23.45 -6.03
N VAL A 49 8.74 -22.23 -6.53
CA VAL A 49 7.62 -21.30 -6.57
C VAL A 49 7.60 -20.67 -7.96
N GLU A 50 6.43 -20.57 -8.57
CA GLU A 50 6.27 -19.96 -9.89
C GLU A 50 5.69 -18.55 -9.79
N GLN A 51 4.74 -18.35 -8.88
CA GLN A 51 4.01 -17.08 -8.74
C GLN A 51 3.62 -16.86 -7.30
N LEU A 52 3.68 -15.59 -6.88
CA LEU A 52 3.18 -15.13 -5.58
C LEU A 52 2.22 -13.97 -5.79
N PHE A 53 1.36 -13.77 -4.81
CA PHE A 53 0.41 -12.66 -4.76
C PHE A 53 0.72 -11.79 -3.54
N CYS A 54 0.54 -10.49 -3.69
CA CYS A 54 0.45 -9.58 -2.56
C CYS A 54 -0.99 -9.11 -2.44
N PHE A 55 -1.64 -9.53 -1.37
CA PHE A 55 -3.00 -9.15 -1.04
C PHE A 55 -2.98 -7.89 -0.17
N THR A 56 -3.93 -6.98 -0.39
CA THR A 56 -4.11 -5.79 0.44
C THR A 56 -5.59 -5.54 0.66
N HIS A 57 -5.97 -5.33 1.92
CA HIS A 57 -7.30 -4.88 2.30
C HIS A 57 -7.20 -3.42 2.75
N VAL A 58 -7.94 -2.55 2.10
CA VAL A 58 -7.88 -1.10 2.26
C VAL A 58 -9.23 -0.58 2.74
N THR A 59 -9.22 0.35 3.68
CA THR A 59 -10.43 1.05 4.13
C THR A 59 -10.21 2.56 4.10
N GLY A 60 -11.31 3.31 4.19
CA GLY A 60 -11.26 4.75 4.38
C GLY A 60 -11.12 5.59 3.11
N ALA A 61 -11.15 4.98 1.91
CA ALA A 61 -11.16 5.74 0.68
C ALA A 61 -12.48 6.52 0.55
N GLY A 62 -12.42 7.85 0.52
CA GLY A 62 -13.60 8.72 0.36
C GLY A 62 -14.07 8.82 -1.09
N ASP A 63 -13.12 8.82 -2.02
CA ASP A 63 -13.33 8.87 -3.46
C ASP A 63 -12.51 7.77 -4.13
N ASP A 64 -12.72 7.56 -5.43
CA ASP A 64 -11.89 6.67 -6.23
C ASP A 64 -10.42 7.10 -6.13
N THR A 65 -9.57 6.17 -5.79
CA THR A 65 -8.13 6.37 -5.63
C THR A 65 -7.39 5.11 -6.10
N TRP A 66 -6.15 4.97 -5.71
CA TRP A 66 -5.35 3.78 -6.03
C TRP A 66 -4.29 3.58 -4.96
N ILE A 67 -3.80 2.36 -4.91
CA ILE A 67 -2.54 2.00 -4.24
C ILE A 67 -1.59 1.46 -5.29
N THR A 68 -0.30 1.42 -4.95
CA THR A 68 0.71 0.83 -5.83
C THR A 68 1.49 -0.22 -5.05
N HIS A 69 1.61 -1.41 -5.61
CA HIS A 69 2.53 -2.43 -5.11
C HIS A 69 3.85 -2.31 -5.86
N VAL A 70 4.94 -2.10 -5.13
CA VAL A 70 6.28 -2.13 -5.70
C VAL A 70 7.00 -3.35 -5.15
N TRP A 71 7.33 -4.29 -6.02
CA TRP A 71 8.03 -5.53 -5.68
C TRP A 71 9.52 -5.31 -5.79
N TYR A 72 10.24 -5.54 -4.70
CA TYR A 72 11.70 -5.43 -4.64
C TYR A 72 12.32 -6.80 -4.37
N HIS A 73 13.37 -7.12 -5.10
CA HIS A 73 14.23 -8.28 -4.86
C HIS A 73 15.64 -7.80 -4.56
N GLU A 74 16.16 -8.14 -3.39
CA GLU A 74 17.49 -7.70 -2.93
C GLU A 74 17.70 -6.19 -3.12
N GLY A 75 16.69 -5.40 -2.80
CA GLY A 75 16.70 -3.95 -2.91
C GLY A 75 16.46 -3.38 -4.31
N LYS A 76 16.31 -4.23 -5.33
CA LYS A 76 16.06 -3.81 -6.71
C LYS A 76 14.56 -3.86 -7.03
N GLU A 77 14.04 -2.80 -7.62
CA GLU A 77 12.66 -2.78 -8.10
C GLU A 77 12.48 -3.76 -9.25
N MET A 78 11.57 -4.72 -9.09
CA MET A 78 11.28 -5.77 -10.05
C MET A 78 9.95 -5.57 -10.78
N ALA A 79 8.99 -4.93 -10.12
CA ALA A 79 7.69 -4.63 -10.69
C ALA A 79 7.00 -3.51 -9.92
N ARG A 80 6.16 -2.78 -10.61
CA ARG A 80 5.36 -1.70 -10.06
C ARG A 80 3.95 -1.83 -10.63
N VAL A 81 2.97 -2.07 -9.77
CA VAL A 81 1.60 -2.35 -10.17
C VAL A 81 0.66 -1.37 -9.48
N ARG A 82 -0.02 -0.55 -10.28
CA ARG A 82 -1.04 0.37 -9.79
C ARG A 82 -2.38 -0.34 -9.74
N LEU A 83 -3.04 -0.29 -8.59
CA LEU A 83 -4.29 -0.99 -8.32
C LEU A 83 -5.39 0.03 -7.95
N PRO A 84 -6.50 0.08 -8.68
CA PRO A 84 -7.59 0.99 -8.34
C PRO A 84 -8.24 0.59 -7.01
N VAL A 85 -8.69 1.59 -6.25
CA VAL A 85 -9.46 1.44 -5.02
C VAL A 85 -10.76 2.21 -5.23
N SER A 86 -11.87 1.50 -5.39
CA SER A 86 -13.14 2.06 -5.86
C SER A 86 -14.21 2.16 -4.78
N SER A 87 -13.88 1.81 -3.53
CA SER A 87 -14.80 1.97 -2.41
C SER A 87 -14.05 2.10 -1.08
N SER A 88 -14.77 2.47 -0.03
CA SER A 88 -14.22 2.63 1.32
C SER A 88 -13.86 1.33 2.02
N ASN A 89 -14.17 0.19 1.42
CA ASN A 89 -13.81 -1.14 1.88
C ASN A 89 -13.44 -1.97 0.65
N TRP A 90 -12.14 -2.12 0.40
CA TRP A 90 -11.65 -2.64 -0.86
C TRP A 90 -10.56 -3.67 -0.67
N ARG A 91 -10.71 -4.80 -1.35
CA ARG A 91 -9.72 -5.87 -1.41
C ARG A 91 -9.14 -5.93 -2.80
N THR A 92 -7.82 -5.97 -2.87
CA THR A 92 -7.11 -6.01 -4.14
C THR A 92 -5.80 -6.76 -3.99
N TRP A 93 -5.21 -7.15 -5.10
CA TRP A 93 -3.95 -7.90 -5.10
C TRP A 93 -3.21 -7.70 -6.42
N SER A 94 -1.90 -7.85 -6.34
CA SER A 94 -1.03 -7.99 -7.50
C SER A 94 -0.35 -9.35 -7.46
N SER A 95 0.15 -9.79 -8.59
CA SER A 95 0.90 -11.03 -8.69
C SER A 95 2.29 -10.78 -9.28
N LYS A 96 3.23 -11.65 -8.93
CA LYS A 96 4.59 -11.60 -9.45
C LYS A 96 5.07 -13.00 -9.75
N LYS A 97 5.52 -13.20 -10.97
CA LYS A 97 6.24 -14.41 -11.36
C LYS A 97 7.62 -14.39 -10.69
N ILE A 98 7.99 -15.50 -10.07
CA ILE A 98 9.26 -15.66 -9.38
C ILE A 98 10.10 -16.66 -10.16
N LEU A 99 11.17 -16.19 -10.76
CA LEU A 99 12.09 -17.07 -11.48
C LEU A 99 12.96 -17.86 -10.48
N PRO A 100 13.47 -19.05 -10.87
CA PRO A 100 14.26 -19.90 -9.97
C PRO A 100 15.51 -19.22 -9.39
N GLN A 101 16.11 -18.30 -10.12
CA GLN A 101 17.30 -17.56 -9.68
C GLN A 101 17.01 -16.38 -8.78
N TRP A 102 15.74 -16.06 -8.53
CA TRP A 102 15.33 -14.90 -7.74
C TRP A 102 15.02 -15.27 -6.29
N ASP A 103 15.77 -16.17 -5.72
CA ASP A 103 15.72 -16.46 -4.29
C ASP A 103 16.38 -15.33 -3.48
N GLY A 104 16.18 -15.34 -2.17
CA GLY A 104 16.67 -14.33 -1.25
C GLY A 104 15.60 -13.43 -0.70
N GLN A 105 15.98 -12.22 -0.33
CA GLN A 105 15.09 -11.27 0.34
C GLN A 105 14.25 -10.46 -0.65
N TRP A 106 12.95 -10.44 -0.38
CA TRP A 106 11.97 -9.67 -1.12
C TRP A 106 11.21 -8.74 -0.19
N GLN A 107 10.71 -7.65 -0.75
CA GLN A 107 9.76 -6.76 -0.09
C GLN A 107 8.72 -6.29 -1.10
N VAL A 108 7.48 -6.11 -0.64
CA VAL A 108 6.47 -5.35 -1.36
C VAL A 108 6.20 -4.08 -0.59
N HIS A 109 6.42 -2.94 -1.22
CA HIS A 109 6.03 -1.64 -0.68
C HIS A 109 4.65 -1.29 -1.18
N ILE A 110 3.75 -0.98 -0.27
CA ILE A 110 2.39 -0.57 -0.59
C ILE A 110 2.32 0.95 -0.44
N LEU A 111 2.20 1.63 -1.59
CA LEU A 111 2.19 3.08 -1.66
C LEU A 111 0.76 3.61 -1.79
N ASP A 112 0.49 4.77 -1.19
CA ASP A 112 -0.75 5.50 -1.45
C ASP A 112 -0.69 6.27 -2.78
N ALA A 113 -1.76 6.99 -3.10
CA ALA A 113 -1.84 7.75 -4.34
C ALA A 113 -0.84 8.91 -4.42
N GLN A 114 -0.29 9.35 -3.30
CA GLN A 114 0.76 10.37 -3.23
C GLN A 114 2.16 9.78 -3.32
N GLY A 115 2.27 8.45 -3.47
CA GLY A 115 3.55 7.76 -3.55
C GLY A 115 4.21 7.49 -2.20
N LYS A 116 3.52 7.71 -1.10
CA LYS A 116 4.03 7.43 0.24
C LYS A 116 3.86 5.96 0.58
N ALA A 117 4.94 5.33 1.05
CA ALA A 117 4.89 3.95 1.54
C ALA A 117 4.07 3.89 2.84
N ARG A 118 2.98 3.15 2.80
CA ARG A 118 2.08 2.95 3.94
C ARG A 118 2.39 1.67 4.69
N LEU A 119 2.91 0.68 4.01
CA LEU A 119 3.29 -0.60 4.58
C LEU A 119 4.37 -1.25 3.72
N ILE A 120 5.28 -1.96 4.38
CA ILE A 120 6.30 -2.79 3.73
C ILE A 120 6.07 -4.22 4.19
N VAL A 121 5.89 -5.12 3.24
CA VAL A 121 5.66 -6.55 3.50
C VAL A 121 6.91 -7.32 3.07
N PRO A 122 7.74 -7.78 4.01
CA PRO A 122 8.93 -8.55 3.70
C PRO A 122 8.62 -10.04 3.56
N PHE A 123 9.38 -10.73 2.73
CA PHE A 123 9.37 -12.19 2.66
C PHE A 123 10.71 -12.71 2.12
N MET A 124 10.94 -13.99 2.33
CA MET A 124 12.16 -14.68 1.90
C MET A 124 11.79 -15.85 0.99
N VAL A 125 12.49 -15.97 -0.12
CA VAL A 125 12.39 -17.13 -1.03
C VAL A 125 13.65 -17.99 -0.86
N LYS A 126 13.49 -19.24 -0.48
CA LYS A 126 14.63 -20.14 -0.27
C LYS A 126 14.30 -21.62 -0.49
#